data_9ff060860693c792b70da7961322df18
#
_entry.id   9ff060860693c792b70da7961322df18
#
_cell.length_a   1.000
_cell.length_b   1.000
_cell.length_c   1.000
_cell.angle_alpha   90.00
_cell.angle_beta   90.00
_cell.angle_gamma   90.00
#
_symmetry.space_group_name_H-M   'P 1'
#
loop_
_entity.id
_entity.type
_entity.pdbx_description
1 polymer ?
#
loop_
_entity_poly.entity_id
_entity_poly.type
_entity_poly.pdbx_seq_one_letter_code
_entity_poly.pdbx_strand_id
1 'polypeptide(L)'
;TDYVGLYNAGYKLGALMLLIVMAFNMAWQPFFLNKKNHNKELIGSISNSMFLFFSVVCFFTICFGQPLASIKVFGYSFVGEGFKDGISVLPWICAGYLFHAAYILQLPGAYITNNTISVAKIRGVGALSNVALNFTLIPSLGIQGAAISTFISFILISVLLFIHNKKIYPVKYDMYSVCVLIGTLVALIGVIGYNPSFLMRLLIFVSLIFWLFVVRVINRDSLIFIKSFIKKDS
;
A
#
# COMPACT_ATOMS: atom_id res chain seq x y z
N THR A 1 -3.27 -28.56 -1.86
CA THR A 1 -1.90 -28.12 -2.30
C THR A 1 -1.99 -27.07 -3.41
N ASP A 2 -2.96 -27.18 -4.32
CA ASP A 2 -3.05 -26.29 -5.50
C ASP A 2 -3.43 -24.85 -5.12
N TYR A 3 -4.32 -24.65 -4.17
CA TYR A 3 -4.73 -23.32 -3.70
C TYR A 3 -3.58 -22.50 -3.09
N VAL A 4 -2.65 -23.16 -2.39
CA VAL A 4 -1.48 -22.48 -1.81
C VAL A 4 -0.54 -22.02 -2.89
N GLY A 5 -0.35 -22.83 -3.94
CA GLY A 5 0.45 -22.47 -5.12
C GLY A 5 -0.13 -21.28 -5.88
N LEU A 6 -1.45 -21.29 -6.11
CA LEU A 6 -2.19 -20.20 -6.75
C LEU A 6 -2.06 -18.88 -5.97
N TYR A 7 -2.31 -18.93 -4.65
CA TYR A 7 -2.16 -17.77 -3.78
C TYR A 7 -0.74 -17.19 -3.82
N ASN A 8 0.28 -18.07 -3.74
CA ASN A 8 1.68 -17.66 -3.76
C ASN A 8 2.09 -16.94 -5.06
N ALA A 9 1.50 -17.31 -6.20
CA ALA A 9 1.80 -16.66 -7.47
C ALA A 9 1.31 -15.19 -7.47
N GLY A 10 0.08 -14.92 -7.07
CA GLY A 10 -0.44 -13.56 -6.91
C GLY A 10 0.26 -12.78 -5.80
N TYR A 11 0.54 -13.44 -4.69
CA TYR A 11 1.26 -12.85 -3.55
C TYR A 11 2.67 -12.36 -3.91
N LYS A 12 3.44 -13.13 -4.70
CA LYS A 12 4.79 -12.74 -5.14
C LYS A 12 4.79 -11.42 -5.93
N LEU A 13 3.79 -11.20 -6.78
CA LEU A 13 3.65 -9.93 -7.52
C LEU A 13 3.30 -8.78 -6.56
N GLY A 14 2.36 -9.02 -5.64
CA GLY A 14 2.02 -8.03 -4.62
C GLY A 14 3.17 -7.74 -3.66
N ALA A 15 4.05 -8.71 -3.40
CA ALA A 15 5.24 -8.55 -2.57
C ALA A 15 6.24 -7.53 -3.12
N LEU A 16 6.21 -7.21 -4.42
CA LEU A 16 7.00 -6.11 -4.99
C LEU A 16 6.63 -4.77 -4.33
N MET A 17 5.34 -4.56 -4.08
CA MET A 17 4.88 -3.38 -3.32
C MET A 17 5.44 -3.39 -1.88
N LEU A 18 5.42 -4.55 -1.21
CA LEU A 18 6.00 -4.70 0.13
C LEU A 18 7.49 -4.37 0.13
N LEU A 19 8.26 -4.83 -0.86
CA LEU A 19 9.70 -4.55 -0.95
C LEU A 19 9.97 -3.05 -1.01
N ILE A 20 9.20 -2.30 -1.82
CA ILE A 20 9.33 -0.84 -1.91
C ILE A 20 9.00 -0.17 -0.57
N VAL A 21 7.93 -0.61 0.10
CA VAL A 21 7.54 -0.10 1.42
C VAL A 21 8.61 -0.40 2.47
N MET A 22 9.19 -1.60 2.46
CA MET A 22 10.24 -1.98 3.42
C MET A 22 11.56 -1.27 3.13
N ALA A 23 11.95 -1.09 1.87
CA ALA A 23 13.12 -0.29 1.51
C ALA A 23 13.00 1.15 2.03
N PHE A 24 11.84 1.77 1.86
CA PHE A 24 11.58 3.08 2.45
C PHE A 24 11.66 3.04 3.99
N ASN A 25 11.08 2.05 4.64
CA ASN A 25 11.08 1.92 6.10
C ASN A 25 12.50 1.82 6.68
N MET A 26 13.44 1.22 5.96
CA MET A 26 14.85 1.13 6.37
C MET A 26 15.51 2.52 6.46
N ALA A 27 15.10 3.47 5.63
CA ALA A 27 15.55 4.87 5.70
C ALA A 27 14.68 5.72 6.65
N TRP A 28 13.37 5.44 6.69
CA TRP A 28 12.40 6.20 7.47
C TRP A 28 12.61 6.06 8.98
N GLN A 29 12.92 4.85 9.45
CA GLN A 29 13.09 4.59 10.87
C GLN A 29 14.26 5.36 11.49
N PRO A 30 15.51 5.32 10.98
CA PRO A 30 16.60 6.11 11.53
C PRO A 30 16.37 7.61 11.36
N PHE A 31 15.66 8.03 10.29
CA PHE A 31 15.34 9.44 10.07
C PHE A 31 14.51 10.01 11.21
N PHE A 32 13.36 9.41 11.56
CA PHE A 32 12.49 9.94 12.59
C PHE A 32 12.98 9.66 14.02
N LEU A 33 13.88 8.69 14.24
CA LEU A 33 14.52 8.46 15.53
C LEU A 33 15.56 9.53 15.87
N ASN A 34 16.08 10.25 14.87
CA ASN A 34 16.98 11.37 15.11
C ASN A 34 16.19 12.55 15.68
N LYS A 35 16.54 13.00 16.90
CA LYS A 35 15.87 14.10 17.61
C LYS A 35 15.79 15.40 16.82
N LYS A 36 16.75 15.65 15.91
CA LYS A 36 16.74 16.83 15.03
C LYS A 36 15.55 16.86 14.07
N ASN A 37 14.96 15.70 13.79
CA ASN A 37 13.85 15.52 12.84
C ASN A 37 12.48 15.41 13.52
N HIS A 38 12.38 15.66 14.84
CA HIS A 38 11.11 15.59 15.59
C HIS A 38 10.17 16.77 15.29
N ASN A 39 10.13 17.24 14.04
CA ASN A 39 9.21 18.27 13.59
C ASN A 39 7.96 17.59 12.99
N LYS A 40 6.79 17.87 13.59
CA LYS A 40 5.51 17.29 13.16
C LYS A 40 5.12 17.70 11.74
N GLU A 41 5.45 18.92 11.32
CA GLU A 41 5.15 19.42 9.98
C GLU A 41 6.02 18.70 8.94
N LEU A 42 7.31 18.53 9.23
CA LEU A 42 8.23 17.77 8.39
C LEU A 42 7.78 16.31 8.25
N ILE A 43 7.47 15.64 9.37
CA ILE A 43 6.97 14.26 9.39
C ILE A 43 5.66 14.16 8.58
N GLY A 44 4.74 15.10 8.76
CA GLY A 44 3.48 15.14 8.03
C GLY A 44 3.67 15.33 6.52
N SER A 45 4.53 16.26 6.12
CA SER A 45 4.84 16.52 4.70
C SER A 45 5.46 15.31 4.01
N ILE A 46 6.46 14.67 4.65
CA ILE A 46 7.07 13.45 4.12
C ILE A 46 6.03 12.33 4.03
N SER A 47 5.23 12.14 5.08
CA SER A 47 4.21 11.09 5.09
C SER A 47 3.17 11.27 4.00
N ASN A 48 2.68 12.49 3.76
CA ASN A 48 1.72 12.79 2.70
C ASN A 48 2.32 12.51 1.31
N SER A 49 3.55 12.97 1.07
CA SER A 49 4.23 12.75 -0.21
C SER A 49 4.52 11.26 -0.47
N MET A 50 4.94 10.53 0.57
CA MET A 50 5.22 9.10 0.45
C MET A 50 3.95 8.27 0.33
N PHE A 51 2.85 8.64 0.98
CA PHE A 51 1.58 7.97 0.80
C PHE A 51 1.05 8.13 -0.63
N LEU A 52 1.20 9.32 -1.23
CA LEU A 52 0.92 9.56 -2.65
C LEU A 52 1.80 8.66 -3.54
N PHE A 53 3.11 8.62 -3.30
CA PHE A 53 4.03 7.78 -4.05
C PHE A 53 3.62 6.30 -3.99
N PHE A 54 3.38 5.76 -2.79
CA PHE A 54 2.95 4.38 -2.62
C PHE A 54 1.59 4.10 -3.27
N SER A 55 0.68 5.08 -3.28
CA SER A 55 -0.60 4.94 -3.97
C SER A 55 -0.41 4.81 -5.48
N VAL A 56 0.45 5.63 -6.08
CA VAL A 56 0.77 5.55 -7.51
C VAL A 56 1.43 4.21 -7.87
N VAL A 57 2.38 3.73 -7.05
CA VAL A 57 3.00 2.40 -7.21
C VAL A 57 1.95 1.29 -7.09
N CYS A 58 1.06 1.38 -6.12
CA CYS A 58 -0.04 0.43 -5.93
C CYS A 58 -0.95 0.39 -7.18
N PHE A 59 -1.37 1.55 -7.69
CA PHE A 59 -2.20 1.67 -8.88
C PHE A 59 -1.51 1.10 -10.11
N PHE A 60 -0.23 1.41 -10.30
CA PHE A 60 0.57 0.82 -11.37
C PHE A 60 0.60 -0.71 -11.27
N THR A 61 0.89 -1.25 -10.09
CA THR A 61 0.97 -2.70 -9.87
C THR A 61 -0.39 -3.38 -10.11
N ILE A 62 -1.50 -2.77 -9.71
CA ILE A 62 -2.84 -3.29 -9.96
C ILE A 62 -3.16 -3.27 -11.47
N CYS A 63 -2.84 -2.19 -12.18
CA CYS A 63 -3.10 -2.07 -13.62
C CYS A 63 -2.26 -3.05 -14.44
N PHE A 64 -0.98 -3.14 -14.15
CA PHE A 64 -0.01 -3.80 -15.02
C PHE A 64 0.53 -5.12 -14.49
N GLY A 65 0.30 -5.48 -13.23
CA GLY A 65 0.83 -6.70 -12.64
C GLY A 65 0.41 -7.97 -13.38
N GLN A 66 -0.85 -8.07 -13.81
CA GLN A 66 -1.34 -9.21 -14.59
C GLN A 66 -0.71 -9.27 -16.00
N PRO A 67 -0.70 -8.20 -16.81
CA PRO A 67 0.03 -8.18 -18.08
C PRO A 67 1.52 -8.51 -17.93
N LEU A 68 2.20 -7.92 -16.95
CA LEU A 68 3.62 -8.16 -16.70
C LEU A 68 3.91 -9.61 -16.32
N ALA A 69 3.04 -10.23 -15.52
CA ALA A 69 3.15 -11.65 -15.16
C ALA A 69 3.04 -12.59 -16.37
N SER A 70 2.37 -12.14 -17.44
CA SER A 70 2.14 -12.91 -18.66
C SER A 70 3.25 -12.73 -19.70
N ILE A 71 4.21 -11.82 -19.49
CA ILE A 71 5.34 -11.61 -20.40
C ILE A 71 6.23 -12.87 -20.40
N LYS A 72 6.53 -13.38 -21.59
CA LYS A 72 7.48 -14.49 -21.77
C LYS A 72 8.90 -13.93 -21.97
N VAL A 73 9.80 -14.28 -21.07
CA VAL A 73 11.23 -13.96 -21.17
C VAL A 73 11.98 -15.28 -21.42
N PHE A 74 12.72 -15.36 -22.51
CA PHE A 74 13.42 -16.60 -22.94
C PHE A 74 12.51 -17.85 -23.01
N GLY A 75 11.23 -17.66 -23.38
CA GLY A 75 10.26 -18.77 -23.49
C GLY A 75 9.54 -19.13 -22.19
N TYR A 76 9.93 -18.56 -21.04
CA TYR A 76 9.31 -18.80 -19.74
C TYR A 76 8.47 -17.60 -19.33
N SER A 77 7.22 -17.82 -18.92
CA SER A 77 6.39 -16.78 -18.29
C SER A 77 6.78 -16.61 -16.82
N PHE A 78 6.71 -15.38 -16.31
CA PHE A 78 7.00 -15.07 -14.92
C PHE A 78 6.08 -15.81 -13.94
N VAL A 79 4.83 -16.02 -14.35
CA VAL A 79 3.86 -16.88 -13.69
C VAL A 79 3.45 -17.99 -14.64
N GLY A 80 3.61 -19.24 -14.22
CA GLY A 80 3.21 -20.42 -15.02
C GLY A 80 1.71 -20.39 -15.35
N GLU A 81 1.33 -20.97 -16.49
CA GLU A 81 -0.05 -20.91 -16.99
C GLU A 81 -1.08 -21.46 -16.02
N GLY A 82 -0.74 -22.51 -15.26
CA GLY A 82 -1.60 -23.11 -14.23
C GLY A 82 -1.81 -22.24 -12.99
N PHE A 83 -1.08 -21.11 -12.85
CA PHE A 83 -1.17 -20.21 -11.68
C PHE A 83 -1.76 -18.84 -12.02
N LYS A 84 -2.27 -18.63 -13.23
CA LYS A 84 -2.83 -17.34 -13.67
C LYS A 84 -4.03 -16.90 -12.84
N ASP A 85 -4.86 -17.83 -12.39
CA ASP A 85 -6.02 -17.53 -11.54
C ASP A 85 -5.60 -16.94 -10.18
N GLY A 86 -4.41 -17.28 -9.71
CA GLY A 86 -3.85 -16.70 -8.50
C GLY A 86 -3.57 -15.19 -8.59
N ILE A 87 -3.44 -14.65 -9.82
CA ILE A 87 -3.22 -13.20 -10.00
C ILE A 87 -4.45 -12.38 -9.59
N SER A 88 -5.62 -13.00 -9.51
CA SER A 88 -6.87 -12.35 -9.09
C SER A 88 -6.80 -11.78 -7.67
N VAL A 89 -5.90 -12.28 -6.80
CA VAL A 89 -5.71 -11.75 -5.44
C VAL A 89 -4.83 -10.49 -5.41
N LEU A 90 -4.11 -10.19 -6.51
CA LEU A 90 -3.14 -9.10 -6.59
C LEU A 90 -3.69 -7.73 -6.14
N PRO A 91 -4.89 -7.29 -6.58
CA PRO A 91 -5.43 -6.01 -6.16
C PRO A 91 -5.59 -5.89 -4.64
N TRP A 92 -6.08 -6.94 -3.98
CA TRP A 92 -6.28 -6.99 -2.53
C TRP A 92 -4.95 -6.97 -1.77
N ILE A 93 -3.96 -7.71 -2.25
CA ILE A 93 -2.62 -7.74 -1.66
C ILE A 93 -1.94 -6.36 -1.78
N CYS A 94 -1.98 -5.73 -2.97
CA CYS A 94 -1.43 -4.39 -3.18
C CYS A 94 -2.13 -3.34 -2.30
N ALA A 95 -3.45 -3.39 -2.23
CA ALA A 95 -4.24 -2.52 -1.35
C ALA A 95 -3.87 -2.74 0.13
N GLY A 96 -3.69 -3.99 0.56
CA GLY A 96 -3.21 -4.31 1.91
C GLY A 96 -1.85 -3.67 2.19
N TYR A 97 -0.89 -3.80 1.27
CA TYR A 97 0.43 -3.19 1.45
C TYR A 97 0.42 -1.67 1.40
N LEU A 98 -0.53 -1.03 0.70
CA LEU A 98 -0.73 0.41 0.78
C LEU A 98 -1.15 0.84 2.20
N PHE A 99 -2.07 0.12 2.85
CA PHE A 99 -2.43 0.40 4.24
C PHE A 99 -1.33 0.02 5.23
N HIS A 100 -0.51 -1.00 4.92
CA HIS A 100 0.70 -1.27 5.68
C HIS A 100 1.71 -0.12 5.56
N ALA A 101 1.87 0.49 4.39
CA ALA A 101 2.67 1.70 4.21
C ALA A 101 2.11 2.87 5.04
N ALA A 102 0.78 3.08 5.03
CA ALA A 102 0.14 4.08 5.88
C ALA A 102 0.42 3.85 7.37
N TYR A 103 0.42 2.59 7.83
CA TYR A 103 0.82 2.23 9.19
C TYR A 103 2.29 2.60 9.46
N ILE A 104 3.22 2.28 8.55
CA ILE A 104 4.65 2.60 8.70
C ILE A 104 4.89 4.11 8.77
N LEU A 105 4.20 4.90 7.95
CA LEU A 105 4.30 6.36 7.95
C LEU A 105 3.83 7.00 9.28
N GLN A 106 3.04 6.28 10.05
CA GLN A 106 2.51 6.74 11.36
C GLN A 106 3.37 6.30 12.55
N LEU A 107 4.36 5.41 12.38
CA LEU A 107 5.23 4.94 13.47
C LEU A 107 5.93 6.04 14.26
N PRO A 108 6.36 7.18 13.64
CA PRO A 108 7.03 8.25 14.37
C PRO A 108 6.28 8.69 15.63
N GLY A 109 4.95 8.80 15.59
CA GLY A 109 4.16 9.23 16.73
C GLY A 109 4.41 8.39 17.99
N ALA A 110 4.34 7.08 17.86
CA ALA A 110 4.51 6.17 18.98
C ALA A 110 5.98 6.02 19.42
N TYR A 111 6.93 6.04 18.48
CA TYR A 111 8.35 5.89 18.80
C TYR A 111 8.94 7.15 19.45
N ILE A 112 8.61 8.33 18.94
CA ILE A 112 9.09 9.62 19.51
C ILE A 112 8.55 9.81 20.93
N THR A 113 7.33 9.34 21.21
CA THR A 113 6.73 9.43 22.54
C THR A 113 7.05 8.22 23.45
N ASN A 114 7.97 7.34 23.04
CA ASN A 114 8.35 6.12 23.75
C ASN A 114 7.16 5.18 24.07
N ASN A 115 6.11 5.21 23.24
CA ASN A 115 4.91 4.38 23.42
C ASN A 115 4.87 3.17 22.48
N THR A 116 5.99 2.46 22.39
CA THR A 116 6.16 1.29 21.50
C THR A 116 5.32 0.08 21.91
N ILE A 117 4.94 -0.02 23.20
CA ILE A 117 4.03 -1.06 23.69
C ILE A 117 2.67 -0.97 22.99
N SER A 118 2.17 0.23 22.74
CA SER A 118 0.92 0.41 22.01
C SER A 118 1.03 -0.09 20.56
N VAL A 119 2.18 0.11 19.91
CA VAL A 119 2.45 -0.44 18.56
C VAL A 119 2.39 -1.97 18.58
N ALA A 120 3.01 -2.61 19.57
CA ALA A 120 2.97 -4.05 19.73
C ALA A 120 1.53 -4.58 19.95
N LYS A 121 0.76 -3.91 20.81
CA LYS A 121 -0.65 -4.25 21.05
C LYS A 121 -1.50 -4.11 19.78
N ILE A 122 -1.36 -3.02 19.04
CA ILE A 122 -2.08 -2.77 17.78
C ILE A 122 -1.73 -3.85 16.75
N ARG A 123 -0.46 -4.21 16.63
CA ARG A 123 -0.04 -5.32 15.75
C ARG A 123 -0.63 -6.67 16.19
N GLY A 124 -0.67 -6.93 17.49
CA GLY A 124 -1.31 -8.12 18.05
C GLY A 124 -2.80 -8.20 17.69
N VAL A 125 -3.53 -7.09 17.82
CA VAL A 125 -4.94 -7.00 17.39
C VAL A 125 -5.08 -7.28 15.90
N GLY A 126 -4.21 -6.70 15.07
CA GLY A 126 -4.20 -6.97 13.62
C GLY A 126 -3.95 -8.43 13.29
N ALA A 127 -3.00 -9.09 13.96
CA ALA A 127 -2.70 -10.50 13.76
C ALA A 127 -3.89 -11.40 14.16
N LEU A 128 -4.49 -11.15 15.32
CA LEU A 128 -5.69 -11.86 15.77
C LEU A 128 -6.86 -11.66 14.81
N SER A 129 -7.08 -10.44 14.35
CA SER A 129 -8.11 -10.13 13.35
C SER A 129 -7.86 -10.88 12.04
N ASN A 130 -6.60 -10.95 11.56
CA ASN A 130 -6.26 -11.68 10.35
C ASN A 130 -6.58 -13.17 10.50
N VAL A 131 -6.20 -13.79 11.62
CA VAL A 131 -6.52 -15.19 11.90
C VAL A 131 -8.02 -15.42 11.92
N ALA A 132 -8.77 -14.61 12.66
CA ALA A 132 -10.24 -14.73 12.75
C ALA A 132 -10.92 -14.57 11.38
N LEU A 133 -10.49 -13.58 10.60
CA LEU A 133 -11.02 -13.36 9.25
C LEU A 133 -10.65 -14.49 8.28
N ASN A 134 -9.46 -15.08 8.40
CA ASN A 134 -9.10 -16.24 7.60
C ASN A 134 -10.03 -17.44 7.87
N PHE A 135 -10.37 -17.71 9.14
CA PHE A 135 -11.31 -18.78 9.49
C PHE A 135 -12.72 -18.56 8.91
N THR A 136 -13.14 -17.31 8.74
CA THR A 136 -14.48 -16.98 8.23
C THR A 136 -14.51 -16.82 6.71
N LEU A 137 -13.49 -16.20 6.11
CA LEU A 137 -13.51 -15.83 4.69
C LEU A 137 -12.88 -16.88 3.78
N ILE A 138 -11.88 -17.64 4.21
CA ILE A 138 -11.28 -18.68 3.37
C ILE A 138 -12.27 -19.78 3.00
N PRO A 139 -13.12 -20.30 3.90
CA PRO A 139 -14.10 -21.33 3.52
C PRO A 139 -15.09 -20.90 2.44
N SER A 140 -15.46 -19.60 2.40
CA SER A 140 -16.45 -19.06 1.47
C SER A 140 -15.84 -18.47 0.19
N LEU A 141 -14.63 -17.86 0.27
CA LEU A 141 -14.01 -17.10 -0.82
C LEU A 141 -12.68 -17.70 -1.29
N GLY A 142 -12.22 -18.80 -0.70
CA GLY A 142 -10.95 -19.43 -1.05
C GLY A 142 -9.75 -18.46 -0.93
N ILE A 143 -8.89 -18.41 -1.96
CA ILE A 143 -7.70 -17.56 -1.98
C ILE A 143 -8.03 -16.06 -1.89
N GLN A 144 -9.17 -15.63 -2.40
CA GLN A 144 -9.65 -14.25 -2.26
C GLN A 144 -9.89 -13.90 -0.79
N GLY A 145 -10.47 -14.85 -0.04
CA GLY A 145 -10.71 -14.69 1.39
C GLY A 145 -9.43 -14.41 2.18
N ALA A 146 -8.33 -15.11 1.88
CA ALA A 146 -7.03 -14.87 2.50
C ALA A 146 -6.47 -13.48 2.17
N ALA A 147 -6.59 -13.03 0.93
CA ALA A 147 -6.13 -11.71 0.50
C ALA A 147 -6.94 -10.57 1.15
N ILE A 148 -8.27 -10.72 1.19
CA ILE A 148 -9.18 -9.76 1.82
C ILE A 148 -8.95 -9.71 3.33
N SER A 149 -8.73 -10.84 4.00
CA SER A 149 -8.40 -10.90 5.44
C SER A 149 -7.14 -10.09 5.75
N THR A 150 -6.10 -10.21 4.92
CA THR A 150 -4.85 -9.45 5.03
C THR A 150 -5.10 -7.96 4.83
N PHE A 151 -5.85 -7.59 3.80
CA PHE A 151 -6.21 -6.21 3.50
C PHE A 151 -6.97 -5.55 4.66
N ILE A 152 -8.02 -6.20 5.18
CA ILE A 152 -8.80 -5.69 6.32
C ILE A 152 -7.93 -5.53 7.57
N SER A 153 -7.04 -6.49 7.82
CA SER A 153 -6.15 -6.45 9.00
C SER A 153 -5.15 -5.28 8.91
N PHE A 154 -4.63 -4.97 7.72
CA PHE A 154 -3.76 -3.81 7.54
C PHE A 154 -4.51 -2.48 7.65
N ILE A 155 -5.76 -2.40 7.18
CA ILE A 155 -6.63 -1.24 7.45
C ILE A 155 -6.78 -1.06 8.96
N LEU A 156 -7.12 -2.13 9.67
CA LEU A 156 -7.37 -2.09 11.11
C LEU A 156 -6.16 -1.55 11.89
N ILE A 157 -4.95 -2.09 11.65
CA ILE A 157 -3.76 -1.59 12.37
C ILE A 157 -3.42 -0.15 12.00
N SER A 158 -3.61 0.26 10.75
CA SER A 158 -3.38 1.63 10.30
C SER A 158 -4.34 2.61 10.97
N VAL A 159 -5.63 2.28 11.02
CA VAL A 159 -6.67 3.10 11.66
C VAL A 159 -6.46 3.17 13.18
N LEU A 160 -6.18 2.05 13.83
CA LEU A 160 -5.93 2.02 15.27
C LEU A 160 -4.71 2.87 15.65
N LEU A 161 -3.62 2.80 14.87
CA LEU A 161 -2.44 3.62 15.11
C LEU A 161 -2.72 5.10 14.87
N PHE A 162 -3.53 5.44 13.84
CA PHE A 162 -3.95 6.81 13.58
C PHE A 162 -4.73 7.39 14.76
N ILE A 163 -5.73 6.66 15.27
CA ILE A 163 -6.54 7.08 16.43
C ILE A 163 -5.66 7.25 17.66
N HIS A 164 -4.72 6.34 17.89
CA HIS A 164 -3.78 6.39 19.00
C HIS A 164 -2.87 7.62 18.91
N ASN A 165 -2.23 7.83 17.76
CA ASN A 165 -1.31 8.94 17.53
C ASN A 165 -1.99 10.31 17.58
N LYS A 166 -3.28 10.40 17.19
CA LYS A 166 -4.05 11.64 17.32
C LYS A 166 -4.07 12.17 18.76
N LYS A 167 -3.95 11.27 19.76
CA LYS A 167 -3.95 11.63 21.18
C LYS A 167 -2.55 11.97 21.70
N ILE A 168 -1.50 11.25 21.26
CA ILE A 168 -0.16 11.35 21.84
C ILE A 168 0.80 12.22 21.03
N TYR A 169 0.68 12.20 19.71
CA TYR A 169 1.56 12.93 18.78
C TYR A 169 0.78 13.31 17.50
N PRO A 170 -0.10 14.33 17.59
CA PRO A 170 -0.93 14.71 16.45
C PRO A 170 -0.08 15.30 15.32
N VAL A 171 0.01 14.55 14.22
CA VAL A 171 0.60 14.99 12.94
C VAL A 171 -0.54 15.41 12.01
N LYS A 172 -0.36 16.49 11.27
CA LYS A 172 -1.32 16.95 10.27
C LYS A 172 -1.13 16.15 8.98
N TYR A 173 -2.02 15.20 8.75
CA TYR A 173 -2.12 14.49 7.47
C TYR A 173 -3.13 15.20 6.55
N ASP A 174 -2.85 15.19 5.26
CA ASP A 174 -3.79 15.68 4.24
C ASP A 174 -4.91 14.64 4.03
N MET A 175 -5.95 14.73 4.87
CA MET A 175 -7.07 13.80 4.84
C MET A 175 -7.87 13.87 3.53
N TYR A 176 -7.88 15.03 2.84
CA TYR A 176 -8.51 15.16 1.54
C TYR A 176 -7.80 14.25 0.51
N SER A 177 -6.49 14.38 0.38
CA SER A 177 -5.70 13.52 -0.51
C SER A 177 -5.83 12.05 -0.13
N VAL A 178 -5.81 11.70 1.14
CA VAL A 178 -6.00 10.32 1.61
C VAL A 178 -7.36 9.77 1.17
N CYS A 179 -8.46 10.51 1.37
CA CYS A 179 -9.80 10.08 0.96
C CYS A 179 -9.91 9.91 -0.56
N VAL A 180 -9.36 10.85 -1.34
CA VAL A 180 -9.34 10.77 -2.81
C VAL A 180 -8.56 9.54 -3.28
N LEU A 181 -7.38 9.28 -2.72
CA LEU A 181 -6.55 8.13 -3.08
C LEU A 181 -7.23 6.80 -2.74
N ILE A 182 -7.88 6.70 -1.58
CA ILE A 182 -8.65 5.51 -1.18
C ILE A 182 -9.87 5.32 -2.10
N GLY A 183 -10.62 6.37 -2.38
CA GLY A 183 -11.76 6.31 -3.31
C GLY A 183 -11.33 5.86 -4.71
N THR A 184 -10.19 6.39 -5.20
CA THR A 184 -9.60 5.99 -6.48
C THR A 184 -9.16 4.52 -6.47
N LEU A 185 -8.58 4.04 -5.36
CA LEU A 185 -8.21 2.63 -5.19
C LEU A 185 -9.44 1.71 -5.30
N VAL A 186 -10.52 2.04 -4.60
CA VAL A 186 -11.76 1.26 -4.63
C VAL A 186 -12.35 1.21 -6.05
N ALA A 187 -12.41 2.35 -6.73
CA ALA A 187 -12.87 2.43 -8.11
C ALA A 187 -11.98 1.59 -9.06
N LEU A 188 -10.66 1.66 -8.88
CA LEU A 188 -9.70 0.90 -9.69
C LEU A 188 -9.87 -0.61 -9.52
N ILE A 189 -10.03 -1.09 -8.29
CA ILE A 189 -10.26 -2.52 -8.00
C ILE A 189 -11.54 -2.99 -8.70
N GLY A 190 -12.61 -2.19 -8.64
CA GLY A 190 -13.86 -2.49 -9.33
C GLY A 190 -13.69 -2.61 -10.84
N VAL A 191 -12.99 -1.66 -11.47
CA VAL A 191 -12.79 -1.65 -12.94
C VAL A 191 -11.87 -2.78 -13.39
N ILE A 192 -10.80 -3.06 -12.67
CA ILE A 192 -9.85 -4.14 -13.02
C ILE A 192 -10.49 -5.53 -12.89
N GLY A 193 -11.50 -5.67 -12.03
CA GLY A 193 -12.29 -6.91 -11.91
C GLY A 193 -12.97 -7.36 -13.21
N TYR A 194 -13.27 -6.43 -14.12
CA TYR A 194 -13.79 -6.73 -15.47
C TYR A 194 -12.71 -7.20 -16.47
N ASN A 195 -11.48 -7.37 -16.03
CA ASN A 195 -10.34 -7.85 -16.82
C ASN A 195 -10.12 -7.09 -18.15
N PRO A 196 -9.95 -5.76 -18.12
CA PRO A 196 -9.79 -4.93 -19.31
C PRO A 196 -8.53 -5.31 -20.11
N SER A 197 -8.55 -5.03 -21.43
CA SER A 197 -7.39 -5.22 -22.31
C SER A 197 -6.20 -4.34 -21.87
N PHE A 198 -5.00 -4.68 -22.34
CA PHE A 198 -3.79 -3.91 -22.02
C PHE A 198 -3.92 -2.41 -22.36
N LEU A 199 -4.47 -2.11 -23.53
CA LEU A 199 -4.69 -0.71 -23.96
C LEU A 199 -5.66 0.01 -23.02
N MET A 200 -6.76 -0.64 -22.62
CA MET A 200 -7.69 -0.09 -21.64
C MET A 200 -7.04 0.16 -20.28
N ARG A 201 -6.18 -0.76 -19.81
CA ARG A 201 -5.41 -0.58 -18.56
C ARG A 201 -4.48 0.64 -18.63
N LEU A 202 -3.84 0.84 -19.78
CA LEU A 202 -2.99 2.01 -20.02
C LEU A 202 -3.82 3.30 -19.97
N LEU A 203 -4.96 3.34 -20.66
CA LEU A 203 -5.87 4.49 -20.63
C LEU A 203 -6.42 4.76 -19.22
N ILE A 204 -6.79 3.72 -18.49
CA ILE A 204 -7.24 3.83 -17.09
C ILE A 204 -6.13 4.45 -16.25
N PHE A 205 -4.90 3.96 -16.34
CA PHE A 205 -3.78 4.47 -15.55
C PHE A 205 -3.45 5.94 -15.89
N VAL A 206 -3.39 6.29 -17.17
CA VAL A 206 -3.16 7.68 -17.61
C VAL A 206 -4.28 8.61 -17.14
N SER A 207 -5.55 8.20 -17.32
CA SER A 207 -6.71 8.99 -16.85
C SER A 207 -6.72 9.15 -15.34
N LEU A 208 -6.27 8.13 -14.59
CA LEU A 208 -6.14 8.17 -13.14
C LEU A 208 -5.07 9.18 -12.71
N ILE A 209 -3.89 9.17 -13.32
CA ILE A 209 -2.85 10.17 -13.04
C ILE A 209 -3.35 11.58 -13.37
N PHE A 210 -4.01 11.75 -14.51
CA PHE A 210 -4.62 13.04 -14.89
C PHE A 210 -5.68 13.49 -13.87
N TRP A 211 -6.53 12.57 -13.40
CA TRP A 211 -7.52 12.82 -12.35
C TRP A 211 -6.87 13.32 -11.06
N LEU A 212 -5.77 12.71 -10.61
CA LEU A 212 -5.04 13.15 -9.41
C LEU A 212 -4.48 14.57 -9.54
N PHE A 213 -4.11 14.99 -10.76
CA PHE A 213 -3.75 16.39 -11.03
C PHE A 213 -4.96 17.31 -10.95
N VAL A 214 -6.09 16.95 -11.57
CA VAL A 214 -7.32 17.74 -11.58
C VAL A 214 -7.84 17.98 -10.16
N VAL A 215 -7.85 16.96 -9.32
CA VAL A 215 -8.27 17.07 -7.91
C VAL A 215 -7.17 17.62 -6.98
N ARG A 216 -6.05 18.11 -7.55
CA ARG A 216 -4.94 18.75 -6.81
C ARG A 216 -4.26 17.89 -5.73
N VAL A 217 -4.42 16.58 -5.77
CA VAL A 217 -3.67 15.66 -4.90
C VAL A 217 -2.18 15.71 -5.28
N ILE A 218 -1.87 15.75 -6.57
CA ILE A 218 -0.53 16.06 -7.08
C ILE A 218 -0.47 17.56 -7.29
N ASN A 219 0.11 18.30 -6.35
CA ASN A 219 0.31 19.73 -6.44
C ASN A 219 1.80 20.09 -6.63
N ARG A 220 2.08 21.37 -6.90
CA ARG A 220 3.47 21.84 -7.09
C ARG A 220 4.34 21.60 -5.86
N ASP A 221 3.79 21.69 -4.67
CA ASP A 221 4.54 21.54 -3.42
C ASP A 221 4.98 20.09 -3.21
N SER A 222 4.11 19.11 -3.55
CA SER A 222 4.47 17.68 -3.57
C SER A 222 5.61 17.38 -4.55
N LEU A 223 5.59 18.00 -5.74
CA LEU A 223 6.63 17.83 -6.75
C LEU A 223 7.95 18.51 -6.37
N ILE A 224 7.90 19.70 -5.76
CA ILE A 224 9.08 20.43 -5.28
C ILE A 224 9.76 19.64 -4.14
N PHE A 225 8.95 19.07 -3.23
CA PHE A 225 9.45 18.24 -2.14
C PHE A 225 10.20 17.01 -2.67
N ILE A 226 9.62 16.27 -3.62
CA ILE A 226 10.28 15.12 -4.26
C ILE A 226 11.58 15.54 -4.95
N LYS A 227 11.59 16.66 -5.70
CA LYS A 227 12.79 17.19 -6.36
C LYS A 227 13.88 17.60 -5.35
N SER A 228 13.52 18.18 -4.21
CA SER A 228 14.49 18.58 -3.18
C SER A 228 15.17 17.37 -2.53
N PHE A 229 14.45 16.25 -2.41
CA PHE A 229 15.01 14.99 -1.88
C PHE A 229 16.04 14.38 -2.83
N ILE A 230 15.73 14.34 -4.14
CA ILE A 230 16.63 13.79 -5.17
C ILE A 230 17.90 14.65 -5.33
N LYS A 231 17.78 15.97 -5.14
CA LYS A 231 18.92 16.91 -5.35
C LYS A 231 19.87 17.00 -4.14
N LYS A 232 19.50 16.46 -2.99
CA LYS A 232 20.34 16.56 -1.76
C LYS A 232 21.35 15.41 -1.66
N ASP A 233 21.19 14.36 -2.47
CA ASP A 233 22.07 13.19 -2.51
C ASP A 233 22.98 13.17 -3.76
N SER A 234 23.00 14.23 -4.55
CA SER A 234 23.93 14.49 -5.67
C SER A 234 24.85 15.65 -5.32
#